data_8f97b81ab82e2b521c8938a4ee1a1daa
#
_entry.id   8f97b81ab82e2b521c8938a4ee1a1daa
#
_cell.length_a   1.000
_cell.length_b   1.000
_cell.length_c   1.000
_cell.angle_alpha   90.00
_cell.angle_beta   90.00
_cell.angle_gamma   90.00
#
_symmetry.space_group_name_H-M   'P 1'
#
loop_
_entity.id
_entity.type
_entity.pdbx_description
1 polymer ?
#
loop_
_entity_poly.entity_id
_entity_poly.type
_entity_poly.pdbx_seq_one_letter_code
_entity_poly.pdbx_strand_id
1 'polypeptide(L)'
;MFLLSAEQAETAAQYASNLHLFLFDTVYSVEINPDLVPSETGNAAVDLALTKLGTPYSQANRDKEGYFDCSSFTYWVYRQLGVTLAFDGSNTAAAQGRYIAENNLAVAYESLAPGDLIFYSFGVNKRYLNIGHVAIYAGNGYVVDASSSKKKVVYRPIYSTGNIVLCGRPCSG
;
A
#
# COMPACT_ATOMS: atom_id res chain seq x y z
N MET A 1 28.41 31.45 4.94
CA MET A 1 27.05 31.40 4.35
C MET A 1 27.13 30.43 3.17
N PHE A 2 26.70 29.20 3.36
CA PHE A 2 26.72 28.21 2.28
C PHE A 2 25.47 28.39 1.42
N LEU A 3 25.67 28.69 0.13
CA LEU A 3 24.58 28.72 -0.84
C LEU A 3 24.27 27.28 -1.26
N LEU A 4 22.99 26.89 -1.17
CA LEU A 4 22.50 25.62 -1.69
C LEU A 4 22.68 25.59 -3.22
N SER A 5 23.03 24.44 -3.78
CA SER A 5 23.01 24.26 -5.24
C SER A 5 21.55 24.36 -5.74
N ALA A 6 21.37 24.66 -7.04
CA ALA A 6 20.03 24.75 -7.63
C ALA A 6 19.20 23.48 -7.38
N GLU A 7 19.81 22.30 -7.44
CA GLU A 7 19.19 21.00 -7.17
C GLU A 7 18.77 20.84 -5.70
N GLN A 8 19.58 21.34 -4.76
CA GLN A 8 19.25 21.33 -3.33
C GLN A 8 18.14 22.34 -3.01
N ALA A 9 18.09 23.49 -3.70
CA ALA A 9 17.03 24.47 -3.55
C ALA A 9 15.68 23.94 -4.10
N GLU A 10 15.71 23.22 -5.21
CA GLU A 10 14.51 22.58 -5.81
C GLU A 10 13.96 21.48 -4.92
N THR A 11 14.85 20.63 -4.37
CA THR A 11 14.48 19.59 -3.39
C THR A 11 13.90 20.21 -2.12
N ALA A 12 14.48 21.28 -1.59
CA ALA A 12 13.97 21.97 -0.41
C ALA A 12 12.61 22.64 -0.66
N ALA A 13 12.39 23.20 -1.85
CA ALA A 13 11.10 23.75 -2.26
C ALA A 13 10.02 22.68 -2.39
N GLN A 14 10.38 21.50 -2.89
CA GLN A 14 9.48 20.31 -2.97
C GLN A 14 9.08 19.82 -1.57
N TYR A 15 10.05 19.76 -0.63
CA TYR A 15 9.77 19.38 0.77
C TYR A 15 8.91 20.43 1.47
N ALA A 16 9.16 21.72 1.25
CA ALA A 16 8.36 22.80 1.83
C ALA A 16 6.93 22.82 1.29
N SER A 17 6.73 22.55 0.00
CA SER A 17 5.41 22.39 -0.64
C SER A 17 4.64 21.19 -0.06
N ASN A 18 5.33 20.07 0.14
CA ASN A 18 4.74 18.87 0.74
C ASN A 18 4.40 19.10 2.23
N LEU A 19 5.22 19.85 2.97
CA LEU A 19 4.97 20.20 4.38
C LEU A 19 3.77 21.15 4.53
N HIS A 20 3.59 22.06 3.58
CA HIS A 20 2.45 22.98 3.55
C HIS A 20 1.12 22.23 3.33
N LEU A 21 1.12 21.17 2.51
CA LEU A 21 -0.01 20.25 2.35
C LEU A 21 -0.33 19.48 3.64
N PHE A 22 0.68 19.18 4.47
CA PHE A 22 0.50 18.43 5.72
C PHE A 22 -0.20 19.24 6.83
N LEU A 23 -0.08 20.57 6.81
CA LEU A 23 -0.59 21.45 7.88
C LEU A 23 -2.04 21.92 7.64
N PHE A 24 -2.61 21.71 6.47
CA PHE A 24 -3.97 22.18 6.12
C PHE A 24 -5.01 21.07 5.95
N ASP A 25 -4.64 19.80 6.20
CA ASP A 25 -5.51 18.65 5.86
C ASP A 25 -6.33 18.14 7.03
N THR A 26 -7.28 18.94 7.49
CA THR A 26 -8.35 18.42 8.38
C THR A 26 -9.70 18.25 7.68
N VAL A 27 -9.90 18.65 6.43
CA VAL A 27 -11.25 18.62 5.81
C VAL A 27 -11.29 18.29 4.32
N TYR A 28 -10.21 18.26 3.58
CA TYR A 28 -10.27 18.01 2.13
C TYR A 28 -9.74 16.64 1.75
N SER A 29 -10.55 15.88 0.99
CA SER A 29 -10.07 14.71 0.24
C SER A 29 -8.91 15.16 -0.64
N VAL A 30 -7.69 14.77 -0.29
CA VAL A 30 -6.53 14.96 -1.18
C VAL A 30 -6.86 14.23 -2.48
N GLU A 31 -7.26 14.97 -3.50
CA GLU A 31 -7.18 14.47 -4.86
C GLU A 31 -5.71 14.24 -5.13
N ILE A 32 -5.36 12.99 -5.42
CA ILE A 32 -3.99 12.63 -5.75
C ILE A 32 -3.61 13.48 -6.95
N ASN A 33 -2.65 14.39 -6.74
CA ASN A 33 -2.02 15.06 -7.88
C ASN A 33 -1.32 13.96 -8.69
N PRO A 34 -1.76 13.67 -9.93
CA PRO A 34 -1.15 12.63 -10.76
C PRO A 34 0.35 12.86 -10.98
N ASP A 35 0.82 14.10 -10.85
CA ASP A 35 2.24 14.47 -10.96
C ASP A 35 3.08 14.00 -9.76
N LEU A 36 2.45 13.56 -8.64
CA LEU A 36 3.13 13.01 -7.47
C LEU A 36 3.19 11.47 -7.48
N VAL A 37 2.51 10.81 -8.43
CA VAL A 37 2.58 9.36 -8.57
C VAL A 37 3.85 9.01 -9.33
N PRO A 38 4.80 8.24 -8.76
CA PRO A 38 5.99 7.82 -9.48
C PRO A 38 5.60 7.06 -10.76
N SER A 39 6.26 7.35 -11.86
CA SER A 39 6.08 6.60 -13.11
C SER A 39 6.72 5.21 -13.05
N GLU A 40 7.84 5.11 -12.33
CA GLU A 40 8.55 3.86 -12.03
C GLU A 40 9.21 3.99 -10.65
N THR A 41 9.10 2.95 -9.83
CA THR A 41 9.67 2.93 -8.48
C THR A 41 10.90 2.04 -8.38
N GLY A 42 11.21 1.28 -9.43
CA GLY A 42 12.23 0.25 -9.44
C GLY A 42 11.82 -1.03 -8.68
N ASN A 43 10.55 -1.12 -8.27
CA ASN A 43 9.99 -2.32 -7.65
C ASN A 43 8.78 -2.83 -8.45
N ALA A 44 8.88 -4.03 -9.00
CA ALA A 44 7.88 -4.59 -9.91
C ALA A 44 6.49 -4.70 -9.30
N ALA A 45 6.36 -4.97 -7.99
CA ALA A 45 5.06 -5.05 -7.33
C ALA A 45 4.39 -3.68 -7.23
N VAL A 46 5.18 -2.65 -6.89
CA VAL A 46 4.68 -1.27 -6.81
C VAL A 46 4.31 -0.76 -8.20
N ASP A 47 5.17 -0.97 -9.19
CA ASP A 47 4.94 -0.51 -10.57
C ASP A 47 3.67 -1.15 -11.15
N LEU A 48 3.46 -2.47 -10.94
CA LEU A 48 2.21 -3.14 -11.30
C LEU A 48 1.00 -2.57 -10.55
N ALA A 49 1.14 -2.32 -9.26
CA ALA A 49 0.07 -1.76 -8.43
C ALA A 49 -0.37 -0.37 -8.94
N LEU A 50 0.59 0.49 -9.29
CA LEU A 50 0.34 1.83 -9.83
C LEU A 50 -0.44 1.80 -11.15
N THR A 51 -0.28 0.77 -11.99
CA THR A 51 -1.07 0.62 -13.24
C THR A 51 -2.58 0.45 -12.98
N LYS A 52 -2.98 0.15 -11.74
CA LYS A 52 -4.39 -0.10 -11.37
C LYS A 52 -5.03 1.07 -10.62
N LEU A 53 -4.36 2.21 -10.51
CA LEU A 53 -4.94 3.39 -9.88
C LEU A 53 -6.30 3.74 -10.50
N GLY A 54 -7.27 4.09 -9.65
CA GLY A 54 -8.63 4.41 -10.07
C GLY A 54 -9.52 3.20 -10.32
N THR A 55 -9.03 1.96 -10.36
CA THR A 55 -9.86 0.76 -10.51
C THR A 55 -10.89 0.69 -9.36
N PRO A 56 -12.20 0.51 -9.66
CA PRO A 56 -13.25 0.49 -8.65
C PRO A 56 -13.07 -0.57 -7.56
N TYR A 57 -13.35 -0.19 -6.31
CA TYR A 57 -13.44 -1.11 -5.19
C TYR A 57 -14.79 -1.83 -5.16
N SER A 58 -14.77 -3.16 -5.06
CA SER A 58 -15.96 -3.94 -4.80
C SER A 58 -15.62 -5.27 -4.14
N GLN A 59 -16.10 -5.47 -2.91
CA GLN A 59 -15.97 -6.75 -2.23
C GLN A 59 -16.84 -7.85 -2.87
N ALA A 60 -18.03 -7.48 -3.35
CA ALA A 60 -18.95 -8.41 -4.00
C ALA A 60 -18.47 -8.87 -5.40
N ASN A 61 -17.69 -8.03 -6.08
CA ASN A 61 -17.17 -8.30 -7.43
C ASN A 61 -15.64 -8.51 -7.44
N ARG A 62 -15.03 -8.80 -6.30
CA ARG A 62 -13.58 -8.91 -6.13
C ARG A 62 -12.88 -9.86 -7.10
N ASP A 63 -13.61 -10.85 -7.60
CA ASP A 63 -13.11 -11.88 -8.51
C ASP A 63 -13.49 -11.59 -9.98
N LYS A 64 -14.11 -10.43 -10.26
CA LYS A 64 -14.47 -10.00 -11.61
C LYS A 64 -13.43 -9.01 -12.14
N GLU A 65 -13.20 -9.08 -13.45
CA GLU A 65 -12.35 -8.11 -14.13
C GLU A 65 -12.87 -6.68 -13.93
N GLY A 66 -11.93 -5.74 -13.71
CA GLY A 66 -12.25 -4.32 -13.50
C GLY A 66 -12.66 -3.96 -12.06
N TYR A 67 -12.58 -4.90 -11.11
CA TYR A 67 -12.86 -4.65 -9.70
C TYR A 67 -11.82 -5.27 -8.80
N PHE A 68 -11.58 -4.61 -7.65
CA PHE A 68 -10.77 -5.17 -6.57
C PHE A 68 -11.41 -4.89 -5.21
N ASP A 69 -11.21 -5.78 -4.25
CA ASP A 69 -11.12 -5.45 -2.83
C ASP A 69 -9.63 -5.36 -2.43
N CYS A 70 -9.33 -5.04 -1.16
CA CYS A 70 -7.95 -4.88 -0.71
C CYS A 70 -7.09 -6.12 -0.96
N SER A 71 -7.61 -7.29 -0.68
CA SER A 71 -6.88 -8.54 -0.75
C SER A 71 -6.86 -9.17 -2.14
N SER A 72 -7.90 -9.02 -2.94
CA SER A 72 -7.87 -9.47 -4.34
C SER A 72 -6.92 -8.61 -5.17
N PHE A 73 -6.76 -7.33 -4.82
CA PHE A 73 -5.78 -6.43 -5.43
C PHE A 73 -4.35 -6.90 -5.18
N THR A 74 -3.96 -7.09 -3.91
CA THR A 74 -2.62 -7.58 -3.56
C THR A 74 -2.37 -8.97 -4.13
N TYR A 75 -3.35 -9.86 -4.05
CA TYR A 75 -3.28 -11.19 -4.67
C TYR A 75 -3.02 -11.11 -6.17
N TRP A 76 -3.72 -10.24 -6.88
CA TRP A 76 -3.54 -10.04 -8.33
C TRP A 76 -2.11 -9.57 -8.64
N VAL A 77 -1.62 -8.54 -7.94
CA VAL A 77 -0.26 -8.00 -8.15
C VAL A 77 0.80 -9.08 -7.98
N TYR A 78 0.77 -9.81 -6.86
CA TYR A 78 1.80 -10.80 -6.56
C TYR A 78 1.71 -12.04 -7.43
N ARG A 79 0.51 -12.41 -7.88
CA ARG A 79 0.32 -13.51 -8.81
C ARG A 79 0.99 -13.24 -10.17
N GLN A 80 1.00 -11.99 -10.66
CA GLN A 80 1.75 -11.62 -11.87
C GLN A 80 3.28 -11.80 -11.69
N LEU A 81 3.75 -11.74 -10.46
CA LEU A 81 5.16 -11.95 -10.08
C LEU A 81 5.47 -13.40 -9.70
N GLY A 82 4.55 -14.33 -9.92
CA GLY A 82 4.73 -15.75 -9.62
C GLY A 82 4.53 -16.12 -8.14
N VAL A 83 4.03 -15.21 -7.30
CA VAL A 83 3.76 -15.45 -5.89
C VAL A 83 2.27 -15.64 -5.64
N THR A 84 1.88 -16.75 -5.01
CA THR A 84 0.50 -17.03 -4.63
C THR A 84 0.27 -16.65 -3.17
N LEU A 85 -0.24 -15.44 -2.91
CA LEU A 85 -0.57 -14.95 -1.58
C LEU A 85 -1.87 -15.57 -1.08
N ALA A 86 -1.81 -16.83 -0.64
CA ALA A 86 -2.97 -17.57 -0.16
C ALA A 86 -2.59 -18.49 0.99
N PHE A 87 -3.53 -18.78 1.86
CA PHE A 87 -3.40 -19.75 2.93
C PHE A 87 -4.69 -20.59 3.01
N ASP A 88 -4.54 -21.91 3.01
CA ASP A 88 -5.66 -22.87 3.09
C ASP A 88 -6.77 -22.57 2.05
N GLY A 89 -6.35 -22.34 0.80
CA GLY A 89 -7.26 -22.05 -0.33
C GLY A 89 -7.93 -20.67 -0.31
N SER A 90 -7.62 -19.81 0.67
CA SER A 90 -8.17 -18.46 0.81
C SER A 90 -7.11 -17.40 0.50
N ASN A 91 -7.51 -16.33 -0.20
CA ASN A 91 -6.69 -15.16 -0.50
C ASN A 91 -7.19 -13.87 0.18
N THR A 92 -7.99 -13.97 1.25
CA THR A 92 -8.39 -12.80 2.04
C THR A 92 -7.20 -12.13 2.71
N ALA A 93 -7.33 -10.87 3.14
CA ALA A 93 -6.23 -10.18 3.83
C ALA A 93 -5.68 -10.96 5.04
N ALA A 94 -6.56 -11.58 5.82
CA ALA A 94 -6.17 -12.41 6.95
C ALA A 94 -5.43 -13.70 6.52
N ALA A 95 -5.84 -14.31 5.41
CA ALA A 95 -5.16 -15.48 4.86
C ALA A 95 -3.77 -15.12 4.31
N GLN A 96 -3.65 -13.97 3.64
CA GLN A 96 -2.36 -13.45 3.19
C GLN A 96 -1.43 -13.14 4.38
N GLY A 97 -1.94 -12.51 5.44
CA GLY A 97 -1.17 -12.28 6.66
C GLY A 97 -0.69 -13.59 7.31
N ARG A 98 -1.53 -14.62 7.32
CA ARG A 98 -1.15 -15.94 7.79
C ARG A 98 -0.09 -16.60 6.90
N TYR A 99 -0.22 -16.48 5.57
CA TYR A 99 0.82 -16.90 4.62
C TYR A 99 2.18 -16.28 4.94
N ILE A 100 2.22 -14.96 5.20
CA ILE A 100 3.44 -14.26 5.59
C ILE A 100 4.06 -14.85 6.85
N ALA A 101 3.25 -15.06 7.89
CA ALA A 101 3.73 -15.57 9.17
C ALA A 101 4.25 -17.01 9.09
N GLU A 102 3.47 -17.91 8.46
CA GLU A 102 3.81 -19.35 8.36
C GLU A 102 5.03 -19.62 7.45
N ASN A 103 5.35 -18.68 6.55
CA ASN A 103 6.52 -18.77 5.68
C ASN A 103 7.73 -17.96 6.20
N ASN A 104 7.68 -17.42 7.42
CA ASN A 104 8.74 -16.59 8.01
C ASN A 104 9.11 -15.37 7.16
N LEU A 105 8.12 -14.75 6.51
CA LEU A 105 8.27 -13.58 5.63
C LEU A 105 7.95 -12.26 6.35
N ALA A 106 7.71 -12.30 7.65
CA ALA A 106 7.42 -11.10 8.44
C ALA A 106 8.65 -10.18 8.52
N VAL A 107 8.42 -8.88 8.43
CA VAL A 107 9.44 -7.84 8.58
C VAL A 107 9.00 -6.82 9.63
N ALA A 108 9.95 -6.15 10.29
CA ALA A 108 9.64 -5.05 11.17
C ALA A 108 9.12 -3.84 10.38
N TYR A 109 8.25 -3.05 11.00
CA TYR A 109 7.71 -1.82 10.38
C TYR A 109 8.81 -0.86 9.93
N GLU A 110 9.84 -0.71 10.75
CA GLU A 110 11.00 0.15 10.51
C GLU A 110 11.90 -0.35 9.36
N SER A 111 11.72 -1.60 8.96
CA SER A 111 12.49 -2.27 7.88
C SER A 111 11.69 -2.40 6.58
N LEU A 112 10.55 -1.70 6.46
CA LEU A 112 9.73 -1.72 5.26
C LEU A 112 10.52 -1.25 4.03
N ALA A 113 10.40 -2.02 2.95
CA ALA A 113 10.92 -1.70 1.63
C ALA A 113 9.78 -1.70 0.58
N PRO A 114 9.91 -0.96 -0.53
CA PRO A 114 8.91 -0.99 -1.59
C PRO A 114 8.54 -2.42 -2.00
N GLY A 115 7.23 -2.69 -2.12
CA GLY A 115 6.68 -4.02 -2.37
C GLY A 115 6.31 -4.80 -1.11
N ASP A 116 6.71 -4.40 0.10
CA ASP A 116 6.24 -5.07 1.30
C ASP A 116 4.73 -4.88 1.51
N LEU A 117 4.11 -5.83 2.18
CA LEU A 117 2.69 -5.77 2.56
C LEU A 117 2.55 -5.22 3.97
N ILE A 118 1.54 -4.37 4.17
CA ILE A 118 1.14 -3.85 5.47
C ILE A 118 -0.28 -4.35 5.76
N PHE A 119 -0.46 -5.02 6.91
CA PHE A 119 -1.74 -5.57 7.33
C PHE A 119 -2.29 -4.79 8.52
N TYR A 120 -3.59 -4.46 8.43
CA TYR A 120 -4.28 -3.63 9.41
C TYR A 120 -5.40 -4.41 10.11
N SER A 121 -5.57 -4.12 11.40
CA SER A 121 -6.72 -4.53 12.20
C SER A 121 -7.46 -3.30 12.72
N PHE A 122 -8.72 -3.15 12.33
CA PHE A 122 -9.59 -2.05 12.79
C PHE A 122 -10.62 -2.49 13.83
N GLY A 123 -10.46 -3.67 14.41
CA GLY A 123 -11.33 -4.22 15.44
C GLY A 123 -11.40 -5.73 15.41
N VAL A 124 -12.09 -6.30 16.41
CA VAL A 124 -12.24 -7.76 16.53
C VAL A 124 -13.14 -8.30 15.42
N ASN A 125 -12.62 -9.24 14.62
CA ASN A 125 -13.34 -9.85 13.52
C ASN A 125 -13.19 -11.40 13.44
N LYS A 126 -12.56 -12.01 14.47
CA LYS A 126 -12.32 -13.46 14.60
C LYS A 126 -11.45 -14.08 13.49
N ARG A 127 -10.74 -13.27 12.71
CA ARG A 127 -9.78 -13.71 11.70
C ARG A 127 -8.36 -13.68 12.28
N TYR A 128 -7.40 -14.25 11.55
CA TYR A 128 -5.99 -14.20 11.95
C TYR A 128 -5.55 -12.77 12.28
N LEU A 129 -5.00 -12.54 13.47
CA LEU A 129 -4.63 -11.22 14.01
C LEU A 129 -5.72 -10.14 13.86
N ASN A 130 -6.99 -10.53 13.72
CA ASN A 130 -8.10 -9.65 13.38
C ASN A 130 -7.85 -8.79 12.12
N ILE A 131 -7.03 -9.26 11.20
CA ILE A 131 -6.72 -8.55 9.96
C ILE A 131 -7.98 -8.33 9.14
N GLY A 132 -8.24 -7.09 8.79
CA GLY A 132 -9.37 -6.65 7.96
C GLY A 132 -8.96 -5.95 6.68
N HIS A 133 -7.68 -5.55 6.54
CA HIS A 133 -7.18 -4.81 5.39
C HIS A 133 -5.71 -5.12 5.11
N VAL A 134 -5.30 -4.90 3.85
CA VAL A 134 -3.92 -5.03 3.39
C VAL A 134 -3.62 -3.97 2.34
N ALA A 135 -2.39 -3.44 2.36
CA ALA A 135 -1.86 -2.48 1.41
C ALA A 135 -0.45 -2.89 0.96
N ILE A 136 0.00 -2.39 -0.20
CA ILE A 136 1.37 -2.52 -0.70
C ILE A 136 2.15 -1.27 -0.33
N TYR A 137 3.26 -1.41 0.38
CA TYR A 137 4.16 -0.29 0.66
C TYR A 137 4.89 0.15 -0.60
N ALA A 138 4.78 1.42 -0.95
CA ALA A 138 5.34 1.98 -2.17
C ALA A 138 6.68 2.72 -1.96
N GLY A 139 7.16 2.76 -0.72
CA GLY A 139 8.34 3.56 -0.35
C GLY A 139 7.95 4.97 0.13
N ASN A 140 8.92 5.65 0.77
CA ASN A 140 8.80 7.05 1.21
C ASN A 140 7.56 7.36 2.06
N GLY A 141 7.06 6.38 2.81
CA GLY A 141 5.88 6.56 3.65
C GLY A 141 4.53 6.49 2.89
N TYR A 142 4.51 5.94 1.68
CA TYR A 142 3.30 5.79 0.86
C TYR A 142 2.90 4.33 0.67
N VAL A 143 1.62 4.12 0.39
CA VAL A 143 1.05 2.81 0.05
C VAL A 143 0.18 2.90 -1.20
N VAL A 144 0.02 1.75 -1.87
CA VAL A 144 -1.03 1.53 -2.87
C VAL A 144 -2.00 0.50 -2.31
N ASP A 145 -3.28 0.84 -2.24
CA ASP A 145 -4.31 -0.07 -1.76
C ASP A 145 -5.66 0.10 -2.46
N ALA A 146 -6.43 -0.97 -2.57
CA ALA A 146 -7.83 -0.88 -2.95
C ALA A 146 -8.64 -0.47 -1.71
N SER A 147 -9.07 0.79 -1.69
CA SER A 147 -9.68 1.44 -0.53
C SER A 147 -11.20 1.35 -0.57
N SER A 148 -11.80 0.75 0.46
CA SER A 148 -13.27 0.71 0.60
C SER A 148 -13.87 2.10 0.84
N SER A 149 -13.17 2.99 1.55
CA SER A 149 -13.62 4.36 1.83
C SER A 149 -13.49 5.28 0.61
N LYS A 150 -12.42 5.14 -0.18
CA LYS A 150 -12.21 5.91 -1.42
C LYS A 150 -12.89 5.27 -2.64
N LYS A 151 -13.45 4.04 -2.49
CA LYS A 151 -14.16 3.28 -3.53
C LYS A 151 -13.32 2.91 -4.76
N LYS A 152 -11.99 2.96 -4.64
CA LYS A 152 -11.05 2.67 -5.74
C LYS A 152 -9.65 2.32 -5.24
N VAL A 153 -8.80 1.85 -6.14
CA VAL A 153 -7.35 1.73 -5.90
C VAL A 153 -6.75 3.14 -5.83
N VAL A 154 -5.97 3.40 -4.78
CA VAL A 154 -5.37 4.71 -4.50
C VAL A 154 -3.90 4.58 -4.14
N TYR A 155 -3.12 5.62 -4.43
CA TYR A 155 -1.79 5.88 -3.90
C TYR A 155 -1.90 6.98 -2.85
N ARG A 156 -1.44 6.73 -1.63
CA ARG A 156 -1.61 7.67 -0.52
C ARG A 156 -0.56 7.46 0.58
N PRO A 157 -0.35 8.44 1.47
CA PRO A 157 0.48 8.24 2.65
C PRO A 157 -0.01 7.07 3.51
N ILE A 158 0.93 6.40 4.21
CA ILE A 158 0.57 5.41 5.25
C ILE A 158 -0.36 6.07 6.26
N TYR A 159 -1.36 5.35 6.68
CA TYR A 159 -2.39 5.83 7.60
C TYR A 159 -2.61 4.83 8.72
N SER A 160 -3.28 5.28 9.79
CA SER A 160 -3.71 4.42 10.91
C SER A 160 -2.60 3.50 11.44
N THR A 161 -1.39 4.04 11.61
CA THR A 161 -0.19 3.27 12.00
C THR A 161 -0.38 2.47 13.29
N GLY A 162 -1.20 2.96 14.23
CA GLY A 162 -1.56 2.23 15.45
C GLY A 162 -2.42 0.98 15.22
N ASN A 163 -2.94 0.78 14.01
CA ASN A 163 -3.72 -0.40 13.62
C ASN A 163 -2.91 -1.41 12.77
N ILE A 164 -1.63 -1.16 12.53
CA ILE A 164 -0.76 -2.10 11.82
C ILE A 164 -0.43 -3.26 12.77
N VAL A 165 -0.72 -4.47 12.34
CA VAL A 165 -0.54 -5.69 13.15
C VAL A 165 0.50 -6.65 12.57
N LEU A 166 0.86 -6.48 11.31
CA LEU A 166 1.87 -7.29 10.64
C LEU A 166 2.39 -6.56 9.40
N CYS A 167 3.68 -6.69 9.12
CA CYS A 167 4.26 -6.36 7.82
C CYS A 167 4.97 -7.60 7.27
N GLY A 168 5.05 -7.72 5.93
CA GLY A 168 5.66 -8.90 5.31
C GLY A 168 6.21 -8.64 3.92
N ARG A 169 7.28 -9.38 3.59
CA ARG A 169 7.99 -9.33 2.30
C ARG A 169 7.75 -10.61 1.52
N PRO A 170 6.76 -10.64 0.60
CA PRO A 170 6.40 -11.86 -0.13
C PRO A 170 7.46 -12.33 -1.13
N CYS A 171 8.28 -11.41 -1.66
CA CYS A 171 9.38 -11.70 -2.57
C CYS A 171 10.67 -11.10 -2.01
N SER A 172 11.76 -11.86 -2.04
CA SER A 172 13.10 -11.25 -2.01
C SER A 172 13.29 -10.57 -3.36
N GLY A 173 13.47 -9.24 -3.38
CA GLY A 173 13.78 -8.48 -4.58
C GLY A 173 15.10 -8.93 -5.22
#